data_7b6db6b8e878dfed4ef4596ad8e41432
#
_entry.id   7b6db6b8e878dfed4ef4596ad8e41432
#
_cell.length_a   1.000
_cell.length_b   1.000
_cell.length_c   1.000
_cell.angle_alpha   90.00
_cell.angle_beta   90.00
_cell.angle_gamma   90.00
#
_symmetry.space_group_name_H-M   'P 1'
#
loop_
_entity.id
_entity.type
_entity.pdbx_description
1 polymer ?
#
loop_
_entity_poly.entity_id
_entity_poly.type
_entity_poly.pdbx_seq_one_letter_code
_entity_poly.pdbx_strand_id
1 'polypeptide(L)'
;MWLKSKIFLLMGLLSHSLNALSLTLTQGKEGGEDFSVLTLRHNKTFSCFYTNEKPPSGIEASLSIIHAKRPIECVIDSIPKEGFTPLENAFFNITYSMRQQQFILHIKPKVMRRLTLFSFDRDYKKAIPLFVENDPKAKMWQIIGYDQNIPFLSEKDNARKGLNFPIVIKDAQTPIIQELDVNNKPLLTTKGYDLNAYLEAKKQMDSQAYFDALRTISRAFKNYPQTMFKKDLYLLEIIALGQLGIKKSLLIDIGTKWIKNYPTDPNIPEALYYVAKALDENNNYKQAMRYYKRILLEYKNSRYAPLAQMRLAIEAAEGSDLSNANMLFKEAFSNAKDKESASEIALNWAEAEINYQNFNNAKYLIDKVVQSNPDYISQHSESALDLLKLLKKNQMNASAIEIAHLLLNQDDDLKAKEQALYDLGALYARIKDFKNAHLYNLQYLQDHAELERASVVRARDEKALFSMEGNMQEKIAHYDKIIQNFPNSNEAQKALELKAQLLFDNKRYAEVLGMQKNLPKDSLLIQKTLNILAKTPLEDHRCKEALKYLSQITAFEFNPQEEIQAFDCLYFASLKEKAQIIALNALKAAKTPSEKLVWLYRLGRNYYRLGDFKNST
;
A
#
# COMPACT_ATOMS: atom_id res chain seq x y z
N MET A 1 12.85 65.24 26.74
CA MET A 1 13.78 64.35 27.53
C MET A 1 13.10 63.00 27.90
N TRP A 2 11.92 62.69 27.41
CA TRP A 2 11.15 61.46 27.78
C TRP A 2 11.07 60.39 26.69
N LEU A 3 11.51 60.67 25.48
CA LEU A 3 11.46 59.73 24.37
C LEU A 3 12.71 58.85 24.21
N LYS A 4 13.83 59.23 24.83
CA LYS A 4 15.11 58.46 24.78
C LYS A 4 15.18 57.30 25.76
N SER A 5 14.37 57.30 26.83
CA SER A 5 14.37 56.23 27.85
C SER A 5 13.60 54.98 27.43
N LYS A 6 12.58 55.08 26.55
CA LYS A 6 11.79 53.92 26.12
C LYS A 6 12.44 53.09 25.01
N ILE A 7 13.36 53.66 24.23
CA ILE A 7 14.09 52.94 23.18
C ILE A 7 15.19 52.04 23.76
N PHE A 8 15.77 52.44 24.92
CA PHE A 8 16.79 51.60 25.57
C PHE A 8 16.21 50.38 26.31
N LEU A 9 14.96 50.43 26.75
CA LEU A 9 14.30 49.29 27.41
C LEU A 9 13.82 48.22 26.42
N LEU A 10 13.56 48.60 25.16
CA LEU A 10 13.15 47.64 24.11
C LEU A 10 14.36 46.90 23.51
N MET A 11 15.56 47.50 23.52
CA MET A 11 16.78 46.80 23.09
C MET A 11 17.31 45.79 24.12
N GLY A 12 16.99 45.97 25.41
CA GLY A 12 17.39 45.04 26.47
C GLY A 12 16.58 43.72 26.51
N LEU A 13 15.40 43.72 25.92
CA LEU A 13 14.54 42.50 25.89
C LEU A 13 14.76 41.60 24.65
N LEU A 14 15.49 42.08 23.65
CA LEU A 14 15.83 41.29 22.45
C LEU A 14 17.14 40.49 22.58
N SER A 15 17.87 40.64 23.72
CA SER A 15 19.16 39.97 23.93
C SER A 15 19.08 38.58 24.58
N HIS A 16 17.90 38.06 24.88
CA HIS A 16 17.75 36.81 25.66
C HIS A 16 17.27 35.57 24.88
N SER A 17 17.16 35.62 23.55
CA SER A 17 16.67 34.47 22.78
C SER A 17 17.61 33.94 21.68
N LEU A 18 18.87 34.34 21.63
CA LEU A 18 19.84 33.94 20.60
C LEU A 18 20.82 32.87 21.09
N ASN A 19 20.35 31.81 21.68
CA ASN A 19 21.15 30.60 21.93
C ASN A 19 21.06 29.55 20.82
N ALA A 20 20.60 29.93 19.64
CA ALA A 20 20.43 29.01 18.51
C ALA A 20 21.45 29.31 17.41
N LEU A 21 22.00 28.27 16.81
CA LEU A 21 22.66 28.35 15.53
C LEU A 21 21.64 28.78 14.47
N SER A 22 21.90 29.90 13.80
CA SER A 22 21.09 30.28 12.62
C SER A 22 21.83 29.92 11.35
N LEU A 23 21.09 29.27 10.44
CA LEU A 23 21.54 28.85 9.13
C LEU A 23 20.67 29.53 8.08
N THR A 24 21.29 30.27 7.18
CA THR A 24 20.59 30.93 6.07
C THR A 24 21.22 30.49 4.76
N LEU A 25 20.38 30.06 3.83
CA LEU A 25 20.78 29.63 2.50
C LEU A 25 20.23 30.63 1.48
N THR A 26 21.11 31.21 0.68
CA THR A 26 20.74 32.10 -0.43
C THR A 26 21.32 31.57 -1.75
N GLN A 27 20.66 31.85 -2.84
CA GLN A 27 21.11 31.49 -4.17
C GLN A 27 21.09 32.73 -5.06
N GLY A 28 21.99 32.78 -6.00
CA GLY A 28 22.10 33.88 -6.93
C GLY A 28 22.74 33.47 -8.25
N LYS A 29 22.74 34.41 -9.18
CA LYS A 29 23.36 34.24 -10.49
C LYS A 29 24.23 35.44 -10.81
N GLU A 30 25.45 35.17 -11.24
CA GLU A 30 26.44 36.21 -11.58
C GLU A 30 27.13 35.81 -12.89
N GLY A 31 27.19 36.73 -13.83
CA GLY A 31 27.82 36.48 -15.13
C GLY A 31 27.26 35.31 -15.94
N GLY A 32 26.01 34.93 -15.66
CA GLY A 32 25.40 33.76 -16.26
C GLY A 32 25.55 32.46 -15.47
N GLU A 33 26.40 32.44 -14.44
CA GLU A 33 26.71 31.26 -13.62
C GLU A 33 25.96 31.30 -12.28
N ASP A 34 25.48 30.17 -11.84
CA ASP A 34 24.74 30.04 -10.58
C ASP A 34 25.69 29.83 -9.38
N PHE A 35 25.34 30.39 -8.24
CA PHE A 35 26.05 30.17 -6.99
C PHE A 35 25.07 30.06 -5.81
N SER A 36 25.55 29.51 -4.71
CA SER A 36 24.80 29.42 -3.45
C SER A 36 25.65 29.85 -2.26
N VAL A 37 25.07 30.59 -1.37
CA VAL A 37 25.75 31.05 -0.14
C VAL A 37 25.04 30.48 1.07
N LEU A 38 25.78 29.71 1.86
CA LEU A 38 25.39 29.26 3.19
C LEU A 38 25.99 30.20 4.22
N THR A 39 25.16 30.88 4.98
CA THR A 39 25.58 31.73 6.10
C THR A 39 25.24 31.06 7.42
N LEU A 40 26.26 30.85 8.24
CA LEU A 40 26.16 30.29 9.58
C LEU A 40 26.43 31.38 10.60
N ARG A 41 25.55 31.58 11.58
CA ARG A 41 25.71 32.52 12.68
C ARG A 41 25.43 31.84 14.01
N HIS A 42 26.25 32.16 15.01
CA HIS A 42 26.06 31.73 16.39
C HIS A 42 26.46 32.84 17.38
N ASN A 43 25.87 32.85 18.56
CA ASN A 43 26.21 33.84 19.59
C ASN A 43 27.61 33.62 20.18
N LYS A 44 28.11 32.38 20.18
CA LYS A 44 29.47 32.01 20.54
C LYS A 44 30.31 31.83 19.28
N THR A 45 31.60 32.01 19.39
CA THR A 45 32.54 31.70 18.30
C THR A 45 32.64 30.21 18.10
N PHE A 46 32.73 29.77 16.86
CA PHE A 46 32.93 28.40 16.44
C PHE A 46 33.89 28.32 15.25
N SER A 47 34.41 27.15 14.97
CA SER A 47 35.39 26.94 13.91
C SER A 47 34.79 26.23 12.73
N CYS A 48 35.13 26.69 11.51
CA CYS A 48 34.89 25.96 10.28
C CYS A 48 36.23 25.77 9.52
N PHE A 49 36.44 24.59 8.96
CA PHE A 49 37.69 24.25 8.27
C PHE A 49 37.46 23.24 7.15
N TYR A 50 38.37 23.18 6.21
CA TYR A 50 38.37 22.15 5.18
C TYR A 50 38.87 20.82 5.75
N THR A 51 38.15 19.72 5.44
CA THR A 51 38.58 18.41 5.89
C THR A 51 39.77 17.88 5.08
N ASN A 52 40.52 16.94 5.67
CA ASN A 52 41.67 16.30 5.00
C ASN A 52 41.23 15.16 4.04
N GLU A 53 39.94 14.96 3.78
CA GLU A 53 39.49 13.99 2.79
C GLU A 53 40.05 14.33 1.40
N LYS A 54 40.69 13.35 0.74
CA LYS A 54 41.20 13.53 -0.61
C LYS A 54 40.02 13.80 -1.57
N PRO A 55 40.14 14.78 -2.47
CA PRO A 55 39.13 14.95 -3.52
C PRO A 55 39.04 13.69 -4.39
N PRO A 56 37.88 13.40 -5.02
CA PRO A 56 37.73 12.25 -5.90
C PRO A 56 38.80 12.30 -7.00
N SER A 57 39.45 11.16 -7.24
CA SER A 57 40.55 10.97 -8.20
C SER A 57 40.17 11.37 -9.61
N GLY A 58 41.03 12.14 -10.26
CA GLY A 58 40.99 12.34 -11.71
C GLY A 58 41.26 13.74 -12.27
N ILE A 59 41.68 14.72 -11.45
CA ILE A 59 42.01 16.06 -11.98
C ILE A 59 43.33 16.52 -11.36
N GLU A 60 44.34 16.62 -12.19
CA GLU A 60 45.51 17.43 -11.88
C GLU A 60 45.11 18.91 -11.82
N ALA A 61 45.09 19.48 -10.62
CA ALA A 61 44.69 20.85 -10.42
C ALA A 61 45.66 21.54 -9.47
N SER A 62 45.83 22.84 -9.66
CA SER A 62 46.59 23.69 -8.73
C SER A 62 46.07 23.50 -7.29
N LEU A 63 46.94 23.72 -6.29
CA LEU A 63 46.63 23.55 -4.85
C LEU A 63 45.31 24.20 -4.43
N SER A 64 44.98 25.36 -4.98
CA SER A 64 43.74 26.07 -4.75
C SER A 64 42.47 25.35 -5.23
N ILE A 65 42.55 24.69 -6.36
CA ILE A 65 41.43 23.90 -6.92
C ILE A 65 41.19 22.67 -6.05
N ILE A 66 42.25 22.10 -5.49
CA ILE A 66 42.14 20.96 -4.56
C ILE A 66 41.40 21.35 -3.29
N HIS A 67 41.70 22.52 -2.72
CA HIS A 67 41.00 23.02 -1.54
C HIS A 67 39.51 23.27 -1.80
N ALA A 68 39.17 23.91 -2.89
CA ALA A 68 37.79 24.22 -3.24
C ALA A 68 36.85 22.98 -3.41
N LYS A 69 37.40 21.79 -3.59
CA LYS A 69 36.64 20.54 -3.68
C LYS A 69 36.57 19.74 -2.39
N ARG A 70 37.20 20.21 -1.34
CA ARG A 70 37.19 19.55 -0.02
C ARG A 70 35.88 19.81 0.71
N PRO A 71 35.33 18.83 1.42
CA PRO A 71 34.27 19.08 2.39
C PRO A 71 34.70 20.05 3.47
N ILE A 72 33.74 20.75 4.02
CA ILE A 72 33.93 21.67 5.13
C ILE A 72 33.24 21.09 6.36
N GLU A 73 33.93 21.17 7.51
CA GLU A 73 33.34 20.86 8.80
C GLU A 73 33.29 22.13 9.66
N CYS A 74 32.13 22.33 10.30
CA CYS A 74 31.95 23.38 11.28
C CYS A 74 31.66 22.77 12.65
N VAL A 75 32.51 23.01 13.63
CA VAL A 75 32.43 22.47 14.99
C VAL A 75 31.88 23.53 15.93
N ILE A 76 30.76 23.24 16.54
CA ILE A 76 29.99 24.15 17.39
C ILE A 76 29.85 23.52 18.78
N ASP A 77 30.37 24.20 19.82
CA ASP A 77 30.35 23.74 21.22
C ASP A 77 28.97 23.97 21.86
N SER A 78 27.91 23.61 21.18
CA SER A 78 26.54 23.64 21.71
C SER A 78 25.61 22.79 20.89
N ILE A 79 24.68 22.11 21.55
CA ILE A 79 23.65 21.31 20.89
C ILE A 79 22.49 22.24 20.54
N PRO A 80 22.03 22.28 19.29
CA PRO A 80 20.81 22.99 18.94
C PRO A 80 19.62 22.44 19.73
N LYS A 81 18.77 23.32 20.24
CA LYS A 81 17.57 22.95 21.00
C LYS A 81 16.51 22.29 20.13
N GLU A 82 16.50 22.57 18.83
CA GLU A 82 15.62 22.01 17.82
C GLU A 82 16.42 21.05 16.94
N GLY A 83 15.80 19.95 16.53
CA GLY A 83 16.44 18.97 15.67
C GLY A 83 16.86 19.61 14.34
N PHE A 84 18.08 19.34 13.90
CA PHE A 84 18.57 19.78 12.60
C PHE A 84 18.16 18.76 11.53
N THR A 85 17.46 19.24 10.52
CA THR A 85 17.14 18.42 9.34
C THR A 85 18.25 18.57 8.29
N PRO A 86 18.81 17.50 7.75
CA PRO A 86 19.78 17.59 6.65
C PRO A 86 19.20 18.40 5.49
N LEU A 87 20.03 19.29 4.95
CA LEU A 87 19.65 20.18 3.84
C LEU A 87 20.48 19.84 2.60
N GLU A 88 19.84 19.92 1.45
CA GLU A 88 20.48 19.68 0.17
C GLU A 88 20.09 20.75 -0.85
N ASN A 89 21.03 21.20 -1.66
CA ASN A 89 20.77 22.04 -2.82
C ASN A 89 21.62 21.62 -4.03
N ALA A 90 21.58 22.39 -5.09
CA ALA A 90 22.34 22.10 -6.32
C ALA A 90 23.87 22.11 -6.14
N PHE A 91 24.39 22.69 -5.07
CA PHE A 91 25.83 22.93 -4.88
C PHE A 91 26.43 22.05 -3.81
N PHE A 92 25.74 21.80 -2.71
CA PHE A 92 26.27 21.03 -1.59
C PHE A 92 25.17 20.34 -0.77
N ASN A 93 25.61 19.32 -0.04
CA ASN A 93 24.80 18.62 0.96
C ASN A 93 25.26 19.02 2.35
N ILE A 94 24.32 19.33 3.25
CA ILE A 94 24.56 19.67 4.63
C ILE A 94 24.00 18.57 5.50
N THR A 95 24.88 17.87 6.20
CA THR A 95 24.53 16.83 7.18
C THR A 95 25.13 17.19 8.53
N TYR A 96 24.82 16.46 9.58
CA TYR A 96 25.39 16.70 10.89
C TYR A 96 25.77 15.39 11.59
N SER A 97 26.65 15.52 12.55
CA SER A 97 26.97 14.48 13.52
C SER A 97 27.16 15.08 14.92
N MET A 98 27.08 14.23 15.93
CA MET A 98 27.31 14.62 17.32
C MET A 98 28.54 13.88 17.84
N ARG A 99 29.47 14.62 18.44
CA ARG A 99 30.64 14.04 19.08
C ARG A 99 30.88 14.75 20.41
N GLN A 100 30.84 14.02 21.52
CA GLN A 100 31.20 14.51 22.87
C GLN A 100 30.62 15.91 23.21
N GLN A 101 29.32 16.12 23.04
CA GLN A 101 28.60 17.39 23.25
C GLN A 101 28.87 18.48 22.20
N GLN A 102 29.60 18.19 21.14
CA GLN A 102 29.79 19.10 20.01
C GLN A 102 28.84 18.76 18.90
N PHE A 103 28.27 19.78 18.29
CA PHE A 103 27.47 19.66 17.07
C PHE A 103 28.38 19.99 15.87
N ILE A 104 28.51 19.02 14.97
CA ILE A 104 29.39 19.12 13.80
C ILE A 104 28.52 19.14 12.55
N LEU A 105 28.61 20.22 11.79
CA LEU A 105 28.00 20.31 10.45
C LEU A 105 29.01 19.87 9.42
N HIS A 106 28.58 18.95 8.52
CA HIS A 106 29.36 18.50 7.39
C HIS A 106 28.75 19.07 6.10
N ILE A 107 29.50 19.91 5.43
CA ILE A 107 29.11 20.55 4.18
C ILE A 107 29.96 19.93 3.05
N LYS A 108 29.32 19.04 2.23
CA LYS A 108 29.98 18.34 1.12
C LYS A 108 29.59 18.96 -0.21
N PRO A 109 30.56 19.35 -1.06
CA PRO A 109 30.25 19.83 -2.40
C PRO A 109 29.68 18.69 -3.26
N LYS A 110 28.74 19.02 -4.12
CA LYS A 110 28.26 18.08 -5.14
C LYS A 110 29.30 17.89 -6.25
N VAL A 111 29.14 16.85 -7.03
CA VAL A 111 30.03 16.57 -8.16
C VAL A 111 30.12 17.79 -9.06
N MET A 112 31.35 18.15 -9.45
CA MET A 112 31.67 19.34 -10.26
C MET A 112 31.45 20.70 -9.58
N ARG A 113 31.15 20.74 -8.29
CA ARG A 113 30.98 21.99 -7.54
C ARG A 113 32.19 22.28 -6.66
N ARG A 114 32.40 23.54 -6.33
CA ARG A 114 33.46 24.02 -5.47
C ARG A 114 32.89 24.78 -4.29
N LEU A 115 33.61 24.76 -3.17
CA LEU A 115 33.25 25.51 -1.97
C LEU A 115 34.38 26.49 -1.61
N THR A 116 34.01 27.69 -1.21
CA THR A 116 34.93 28.64 -0.62
C THR A 116 34.41 29.10 0.74
N LEU A 117 35.31 29.10 1.74
CA LEU A 117 34.97 29.36 3.12
C LEU A 117 35.50 30.75 3.52
N PHE A 118 34.63 31.54 4.17
CA PHE A 118 34.96 32.85 4.69
C PHE A 118 34.57 32.98 6.16
N SER A 119 35.48 33.53 6.98
CA SER A 119 35.17 33.98 8.34
C SER A 119 34.92 35.49 8.37
N PHE A 120 34.15 35.94 9.33
CA PHE A 120 33.89 37.35 9.55
C PHE A 120 34.48 37.79 10.90
N ASP A 121 35.09 39.00 10.92
CA ASP A 121 35.57 39.62 12.15
C ASP A 121 34.44 39.91 13.16
N ARG A 122 34.81 40.33 14.36
CA ARG A 122 33.84 40.60 15.45
C ARG A 122 32.79 41.64 15.08
N ASP A 123 33.10 42.57 14.21
CA ASP A 123 32.24 43.69 13.83
C ASP A 123 31.51 43.41 12.50
N TYR A 124 31.73 42.24 11.90
CA TYR A 124 31.20 41.87 10.58
C TYR A 124 31.57 42.83 9.45
N LYS A 125 32.61 43.64 9.64
CA LYS A 125 33.05 44.67 8.69
C LYS A 125 33.98 44.14 7.61
N LYS A 126 34.67 43.03 7.91
CA LYS A 126 35.67 42.46 6.99
C LYS A 126 35.47 40.96 6.88
N ALA A 127 35.35 40.51 5.66
CA ALA A 127 35.38 39.10 5.34
C ALA A 127 36.82 38.66 5.08
N ILE A 128 37.22 37.55 5.67
CA ILE A 128 38.58 37.03 5.56
C ILE A 128 38.45 35.65 4.88
N PRO A 129 38.99 35.52 3.65
CA PRO A 129 39.01 34.23 3.00
C PRO A 129 39.97 33.29 3.73
N LEU A 130 39.54 32.05 3.93
CA LEU A 130 40.35 31.04 4.61
C LEU A 130 41.05 30.17 3.55
N PHE A 131 42.32 30.43 3.36
CA PHE A 131 43.11 29.63 2.42
C PHE A 131 43.99 28.58 3.09
N VAL A 132 44.40 28.72 4.34
CA VAL A 132 45.29 27.76 5.05
C VAL A 132 45.25 27.90 6.60
N GLU A 133 45.28 26.77 7.26
CA GLU A 133 45.88 26.32 8.53
C GLU A 133 45.71 27.10 9.85
N ASN A 134 45.10 28.22 9.90
CA ASN A 134 44.73 28.82 11.19
C ASN A 134 43.26 28.50 11.49
N ASP A 135 42.98 27.95 12.63
CA ASP A 135 41.65 27.64 13.14
C ASP A 135 40.98 28.89 13.77
N PRO A 136 40.57 29.90 12.97
CA PRO A 136 39.98 31.10 13.48
C PRO A 136 38.61 30.82 14.02
N LYS A 137 38.33 31.21 15.22
CA LYS A 137 37.01 31.16 15.82
C LYS A 137 36.24 32.42 15.46
N ALA A 138 35.19 32.29 14.70
CA ALA A 138 34.30 33.38 14.32
C ALA A 138 32.86 33.13 14.76
N LYS A 139 32.06 34.19 14.89
CA LYS A 139 30.62 34.09 15.18
C LYS A 139 29.79 33.93 13.92
N MET A 140 30.36 34.23 12.78
CA MET A 140 29.71 34.15 11.48
C MET A 140 30.67 33.59 10.45
N TRP A 141 30.17 32.64 9.70
CA TRP A 141 30.84 31.99 8.56
C TRP A 141 29.97 32.04 7.33
N GLN A 142 30.60 32.20 6.17
CA GLN A 142 29.94 32.05 4.88
C GLN A 142 30.67 30.99 4.05
N ILE A 143 29.89 30.11 3.47
CA ILE A 143 30.36 29.06 2.56
C ILE A 143 29.68 29.28 1.23
N ILE A 144 30.48 29.58 0.21
CA ILE A 144 29.98 29.82 -1.14
C ILE A 144 30.20 28.58 -1.98
N GLY A 145 29.10 28.02 -2.48
CA GLY A 145 29.11 26.94 -3.48
C GLY A 145 28.92 27.51 -4.88
N TYR A 146 29.79 27.12 -5.81
CA TYR A 146 29.78 27.65 -7.17
C TYR A 146 30.26 26.63 -8.18
N ASP A 147 30.01 26.88 -9.47
CA ASP A 147 30.53 26.07 -10.56
C ASP A 147 32.02 26.32 -10.79
N GLN A 148 32.68 25.39 -11.47
CA GLN A 148 34.13 25.51 -11.70
C GLN A 148 34.52 26.67 -12.64
N ASN A 149 33.57 27.29 -13.28
CA ASN A 149 33.80 28.33 -14.29
C ASN A 149 33.48 29.75 -13.85
N ILE A 150 33.23 30.01 -12.54
CA ILE A 150 32.97 31.35 -12.07
C ILE A 150 34.29 32.16 -12.04
N PRO A 151 34.48 33.13 -12.95
CA PRO A 151 35.77 33.82 -13.10
C PRO A 151 36.18 34.67 -11.90
N PHE A 152 35.23 35.23 -11.15
CA PHE A 152 35.52 36.15 -10.04
C PHE A 152 36.03 35.44 -8.75
N LEU A 153 35.99 34.12 -8.72
CA LEU A 153 36.57 33.31 -7.64
C LEU A 153 37.92 32.67 -8.06
N SER A 154 38.52 33.10 -9.17
CA SER A 154 39.84 32.67 -9.54
C SER A 154 40.92 33.33 -8.68
N GLU A 155 41.97 32.59 -8.33
CA GLU A 155 43.06 33.03 -7.45
C GLU A 155 43.80 34.25 -7.94
N LYS A 156 43.83 34.51 -9.24
CA LYS A 156 44.64 35.58 -9.84
C LYS A 156 44.00 36.94 -9.85
N ASP A 157 42.71 37.05 -9.57
CA ASP A 157 41.97 38.32 -9.66
C ASP A 157 41.22 38.69 -8.38
N ASN A 158 41.89 38.53 -7.27
CA ASN A 158 41.41 39.01 -5.99
C ASN A 158 41.07 40.49 -6.08
N ALA A 159 39.87 40.83 -5.82
CA ALA A 159 39.43 42.15 -5.43
C ALA A 159 39.37 43.24 -6.53
N ARG A 160 39.80 43.01 -7.77
CA ARG A 160 39.84 44.09 -8.78
C ARG A 160 38.86 43.95 -9.94
N LYS A 161 38.35 42.77 -10.16
CA LYS A 161 37.45 42.52 -11.27
C LYS A 161 36.26 41.69 -10.80
N GLY A 162 35.10 42.25 -10.83
CA GLY A 162 33.88 41.58 -10.47
C GLY A 162 33.44 41.75 -9.03
N LEU A 163 32.45 41.08 -8.61
CA LEU A 163 31.96 41.06 -7.25
C LEU A 163 33.02 40.47 -6.32
N ASN A 164 33.61 41.34 -5.51
CA ASN A 164 34.41 40.91 -4.38
C ASN A 164 33.51 40.20 -3.38
N PHE A 165 33.41 38.92 -3.51
CA PHE A 165 32.67 38.16 -2.57
C PHE A 165 33.58 37.65 -1.46
N PRO A 166 33.27 37.95 -0.21
CA PRO A 166 32.20 38.81 0.27
C PRO A 166 32.53 40.29 0.00
N ILE A 167 31.51 41.04 -0.36
CA ILE A 167 31.64 42.49 -0.62
C ILE A 167 32.11 43.18 0.68
N VAL A 168 33.24 43.85 0.61
CA VAL A 168 33.66 44.77 1.69
C VAL A 168 32.93 46.08 1.48
N ILE A 169 31.81 46.26 2.17
CA ILE A 169 31.11 47.55 2.15
C ILE A 169 31.76 48.42 3.23
N LYS A 170 32.53 49.41 2.82
CA LYS A 170 33.03 50.43 3.74
C LYS A 170 31.82 51.19 4.27
N ASP A 171 31.71 51.31 5.60
CA ASP A 171 30.70 52.08 6.32
C ASP A 171 29.24 51.59 6.26
N ALA A 172 28.98 50.40 5.80
CA ALA A 172 27.65 49.83 5.89
C ALA A 172 27.41 49.11 7.22
N GLN A 173 26.37 49.51 7.91
CA GLN A 173 25.67 48.60 8.82
C GLN A 173 25.37 47.34 8.05
N THR A 174 25.67 46.17 8.59
CA THR A 174 25.48 44.86 7.97
C THR A 174 24.22 44.87 7.11
N PRO A 175 24.32 44.72 5.79
CA PRO A 175 23.12 44.54 4.99
C PRO A 175 22.50 43.24 5.50
N ILE A 176 21.33 43.35 6.10
CA ILE A 176 20.44 42.24 6.21
C ILE A 176 20.10 41.95 4.76
N ILE A 177 20.66 40.87 4.19
CA ILE A 177 20.23 40.42 2.87
C ILE A 177 18.82 39.87 3.10
N GLN A 178 17.85 40.74 2.99
CA GLN A 178 16.45 40.35 2.92
C GLN A 178 16.21 39.84 1.51
N GLU A 179 15.51 38.73 1.40
CA GLU A 179 15.01 38.32 0.09
C GLU A 179 14.14 39.45 -0.48
N LEU A 180 14.36 39.75 -1.74
CA LEU A 180 13.56 40.74 -2.47
C LEU A 180 12.39 40.04 -3.13
N ASP A 181 11.26 40.74 -3.23
CA ASP A 181 10.14 40.28 -4.05
C ASP A 181 10.51 40.35 -5.56
N VAL A 182 9.64 39.86 -6.41
CA VAL A 182 9.83 39.90 -7.87
C VAL A 182 9.98 41.30 -8.45
N ASN A 183 9.72 42.36 -7.67
CA ASN A 183 9.88 43.75 -8.00
C ASN A 183 11.10 44.42 -7.36
N ASN A 184 12.02 43.61 -6.83
CA ASN A 184 13.23 44.06 -6.09
C ASN A 184 12.92 44.92 -4.82
N LYS A 185 11.76 44.71 -4.19
CA LYS A 185 11.42 45.35 -2.93
C LYS A 185 11.72 44.42 -1.77
N PRO A 186 12.24 44.94 -0.63
CA PRO A 186 12.45 44.13 0.56
C PRO A 186 11.15 43.48 1.04
N LEU A 187 11.19 42.18 1.28
CA LEU A 187 10.06 41.45 1.87
C LEU A 187 9.91 41.92 3.34
N LEU A 188 8.75 42.48 3.64
CA LEU A 188 8.42 42.90 5.00
C LEU A 188 8.12 41.68 5.86
N THR A 189 8.99 41.30 6.75
CA THR A 189 8.79 40.22 7.71
C THR A 189 7.82 40.68 8.81
N THR A 190 6.63 40.18 8.83
CA THR A 190 5.70 40.31 9.94
C THR A 190 6.04 39.26 10.98
N LYS A 191 6.78 39.65 12.04
CA LYS A 191 6.98 38.94 13.34
C LYS A 191 6.99 37.40 13.37
N GLY A 192 7.44 36.70 12.31
CA GLY A 192 7.66 35.26 12.34
C GLY A 192 6.41 34.35 12.35
N TYR A 193 5.21 34.90 12.30
CA TYR A 193 3.97 34.09 12.23
C TYR A 193 3.79 33.40 10.86
N ASP A 194 4.30 34.01 9.81
CA ASP A 194 4.35 33.43 8.47
C ASP A 194 5.37 32.28 8.38
N LEU A 195 6.49 32.38 9.10
CA LEU A 195 7.44 31.30 9.28
C LEU A 195 6.78 30.09 9.96
N ASN A 196 6.01 30.33 11.03
CA ASN A 196 5.30 29.24 11.71
C ASN A 196 4.31 28.54 10.78
N ALA A 197 3.56 29.29 9.96
CA ALA A 197 2.64 28.71 8.99
C ALA A 197 3.39 27.89 7.92
N TYR A 198 4.54 28.36 7.45
CA TYR A 198 5.38 27.60 6.51
C TYR A 198 5.92 26.31 7.14
N LEU A 199 6.46 26.39 8.37
CA LEU A 199 6.99 25.21 9.08
C LEU A 199 5.89 24.18 9.38
N GLU A 200 4.69 24.65 9.74
CA GLU A 200 3.53 23.79 9.94
C GLU A 200 3.12 23.08 8.64
N ALA A 201 2.99 23.85 7.54
CA ALA A 201 2.70 23.27 6.24
C ALA A 201 3.75 22.24 5.83
N LYS A 202 5.04 22.53 6.02
CA LYS A 202 6.13 21.60 5.73
C LYS A 202 6.04 20.34 6.58
N LYS A 203 5.78 20.46 7.88
CA LYS A 203 5.58 19.30 8.78
C LYS A 203 4.40 18.41 8.30
N GLN A 204 3.31 19.05 7.89
CA GLN A 204 2.14 18.33 7.35
C GLN A 204 2.47 17.62 6.03
N MET A 205 3.28 18.23 5.16
CA MET A 205 3.80 17.57 3.95
C MET A 205 4.67 16.36 4.29
N ASP A 206 5.60 16.51 5.23
CA ASP A 206 6.50 15.43 5.68
C ASP A 206 5.72 14.25 6.30
N SER A 207 4.57 14.52 6.94
CA SER A 207 3.66 13.50 7.47
C SER A 207 2.58 13.04 6.47
N GLN A 208 2.67 13.43 5.20
CA GLN A 208 1.71 13.12 4.13
C GLN A 208 0.28 13.64 4.38
N ALA A 209 0.10 14.54 5.33
CA ALA A 209 -1.19 15.17 5.64
C ALA A 209 -1.50 16.31 4.62
N TYR A 210 -1.56 15.97 3.33
CA TYR A 210 -1.65 16.91 2.22
C TYR A 210 -2.87 17.83 2.26
N PHE A 211 -4.03 17.34 2.71
CA PHE A 211 -5.23 18.18 2.88
C PHE A 211 -5.03 19.25 3.95
N ASP A 212 -4.39 18.91 5.06
CA ASP A 212 -4.10 19.86 6.13
C ASP A 212 -3.05 20.88 5.69
N ALA A 213 -2.02 20.42 4.96
CA ALA A 213 -1.03 21.30 4.34
C ALA A 213 -1.69 22.33 3.42
N LEU A 214 -2.57 21.91 2.52
CA LEU A 214 -3.32 22.83 1.65
C LEU A 214 -4.16 23.84 2.43
N ARG A 215 -4.78 23.41 3.53
CA ARG A 215 -5.55 24.30 4.41
C ARG A 215 -4.65 25.33 5.11
N THR A 216 -3.51 24.87 5.60
CA THR A 216 -2.51 25.75 6.23
C THR A 216 -1.92 26.75 5.25
N ILE A 217 -1.55 26.31 4.03
CA ILE A 217 -1.06 27.17 2.95
C ILE A 217 -2.10 28.23 2.56
N SER A 218 -3.36 27.83 2.38
CA SER A 218 -4.44 28.76 2.06
C SER A 218 -4.63 29.83 3.14
N ARG A 219 -4.56 29.45 4.43
CA ARG A 219 -4.60 30.42 5.55
C ARG A 219 -3.37 31.32 5.56
N ALA A 220 -2.19 30.77 5.27
CA ALA A 220 -0.95 31.55 5.21
C ALA A 220 -1.05 32.63 4.13
N PHE A 221 -1.50 32.32 2.92
CA PHE A 221 -1.69 33.30 1.86
C PHE A 221 -2.75 34.36 2.18
N LYS A 222 -3.81 33.97 2.88
CA LYS A 222 -4.85 34.91 3.32
C LYS A 222 -4.36 35.87 4.40
N ASN A 223 -3.62 35.36 5.39
CA ASN A 223 -3.19 36.13 6.55
C ASN A 223 -1.89 36.90 6.29
N TYR A 224 -1.04 36.38 5.41
CA TYR A 224 0.29 36.94 5.09
C TYR A 224 0.50 37.04 3.57
N PRO A 225 -0.24 37.90 2.85
CA PRO A 225 -0.17 38.00 1.37
C PRO A 225 1.21 38.34 0.83
N GLN A 226 2.04 38.99 1.66
CA GLN A 226 3.41 39.42 1.34
C GLN A 226 4.46 38.57 2.08
N THR A 227 4.14 37.33 2.41
CA THR A 227 5.10 36.42 3.06
C THR A 227 6.34 36.21 2.21
N MET A 228 7.50 36.17 2.86
CA MET A 228 8.77 35.80 2.23
C MET A 228 8.79 34.34 1.76
N PHE A 229 7.97 33.47 2.35
CA PHE A 229 7.86 32.04 2.02
C PHE A 229 6.89 31.77 0.85
N LYS A 230 6.48 32.79 0.12
CA LYS A 230 5.49 32.66 -0.96
C LYS A 230 5.91 31.65 -2.02
N LYS A 231 7.18 31.67 -2.40
CA LYS A 231 7.77 30.73 -3.36
C LYS A 231 7.65 29.29 -2.85
N ASP A 232 8.06 29.05 -1.63
CA ASP A 232 8.10 27.71 -1.04
C ASP A 232 6.69 27.19 -0.75
N LEU A 233 5.80 28.04 -0.26
CA LEU A 233 4.39 27.70 -0.05
C LEU A 233 3.68 27.31 -1.36
N TYR A 234 3.93 28.02 -2.47
CA TYR A 234 3.39 27.60 -3.78
C TYR A 234 3.96 26.27 -4.23
N LEU A 235 5.23 26.00 -3.99
CA LEU A 235 5.81 24.69 -4.31
C LEU A 235 5.15 23.58 -3.49
N LEU A 236 4.99 23.77 -2.18
CA LEU A 236 4.26 22.81 -1.33
C LEU A 236 2.81 22.62 -1.79
N GLU A 237 2.15 23.69 -2.24
CA GLU A 237 0.79 23.60 -2.81
C GLU A 237 0.77 22.75 -4.09
N ILE A 238 1.71 22.96 -5.00
CA ILE A 238 1.86 22.18 -6.24
C ILE A 238 2.05 20.70 -5.92
N ILE A 239 2.95 20.39 -4.99
CA ILE A 239 3.24 19.01 -4.58
C ILE A 239 2.00 18.38 -3.93
N ALA A 240 1.37 19.06 -2.97
CA ALA A 240 0.20 18.54 -2.27
C ALA A 240 -0.99 18.28 -3.22
N LEU A 241 -1.25 19.20 -4.14
CA LEU A 241 -2.29 19.02 -5.16
C LEU A 241 -1.96 17.86 -6.09
N GLY A 242 -0.68 17.71 -6.46
CA GLY A 242 -0.20 16.62 -7.31
C GLY A 242 -0.26 15.25 -6.64
N GLN A 243 0.04 15.17 -5.35
CA GLN A 243 -0.07 13.94 -4.57
C GLN A 243 -1.54 13.51 -4.39
N LEU A 244 -2.43 14.46 -4.16
CA LEU A 244 -3.85 14.18 -4.02
C LEU A 244 -4.59 13.97 -5.36
N GLY A 245 -3.97 14.31 -6.50
CA GLY A 245 -4.62 14.21 -7.81
C GLY A 245 -5.84 15.14 -8.01
N ILE A 246 -5.99 16.17 -7.15
CA ILE A 246 -7.16 17.07 -7.15
C ILE A 246 -6.86 18.43 -7.78
N LYS A 247 -7.92 19.15 -8.18
CA LYS A 247 -7.84 20.53 -8.69
C LYS A 247 -6.76 20.70 -9.78
N LYS A 248 -6.67 19.76 -10.71
CA LYS A 248 -5.64 19.67 -11.75
C LYS A 248 -5.44 20.99 -12.52
N SER A 249 -6.52 21.69 -12.88
CA SER A 249 -6.44 22.97 -13.57
C SER A 249 -5.75 24.06 -12.72
N LEU A 250 -6.00 24.09 -11.42
CA LEU A 250 -5.33 25.00 -10.49
C LEU A 250 -3.83 24.66 -10.38
N LEU A 251 -3.49 23.38 -10.23
CA LEU A 251 -2.10 22.92 -10.19
C LEU A 251 -1.34 23.33 -11.45
N ILE A 252 -1.94 23.14 -12.63
CA ILE A 252 -1.34 23.53 -13.92
C ILE A 252 -1.09 25.04 -13.97
N ASP A 253 -2.05 25.86 -13.54
CA ASP A 253 -1.93 27.33 -13.55
C ASP A 253 -0.84 27.81 -12.59
N ILE A 254 -0.90 27.41 -11.31
CA ILE A 254 0.09 27.85 -10.31
C ILE A 254 1.48 27.27 -10.61
N GLY A 255 1.55 26.01 -11.04
CA GLY A 255 2.82 25.35 -11.36
C GLY A 255 3.50 25.98 -12.56
N THR A 256 2.76 26.26 -13.64
CA THR A 256 3.30 26.95 -14.82
C THR A 256 3.80 28.36 -14.49
N LYS A 257 3.06 29.10 -13.67
CA LYS A 257 3.48 30.44 -13.20
C LYS A 257 4.71 30.34 -12.31
N TRP A 258 4.75 29.35 -11.40
CA TRP A 258 5.89 29.14 -10.51
C TRP A 258 7.16 28.80 -11.30
N ILE A 259 7.09 27.87 -12.25
CA ILE A 259 8.23 27.51 -13.12
C ILE A 259 8.75 28.73 -13.91
N LYS A 260 7.84 29.57 -14.38
CA LYS A 260 8.19 30.80 -15.10
C LYS A 260 8.86 31.84 -14.21
N ASN A 261 8.37 31.98 -12.97
CA ASN A 261 8.84 33.01 -12.05
C ASN A 261 10.16 32.63 -11.33
N TYR A 262 10.42 31.30 -11.19
CA TYR A 262 11.58 30.79 -10.47
C TYR A 262 12.41 29.81 -11.33
N PRO A 263 12.89 30.22 -12.51
CA PRO A 263 13.50 29.31 -13.49
C PRO A 263 14.80 28.67 -13.05
N THR A 264 15.44 29.20 -11.99
CA THR A 264 16.73 28.68 -11.44
C THR A 264 16.54 27.92 -10.13
N ASP A 265 15.30 27.69 -9.70
CA ASP A 265 15.06 26.97 -8.45
C ASP A 265 15.45 25.49 -8.60
N PRO A 266 16.14 24.88 -7.62
CA PRO A 266 16.55 23.48 -7.68
C PRO A 266 15.36 22.50 -7.74
N ASN A 267 14.17 22.94 -7.35
CA ASN A 267 12.96 22.13 -7.36
C ASN A 267 12.16 22.23 -8.68
N ILE A 268 12.72 22.89 -9.70
CA ILE A 268 12.09 22.95 -11.04
C ILE A 268 11.71 21.55 -11.57
N PRO A 269 12.56 20.52 -11.49
CA PRO A 269 12.19 19.20 -11.97
C PRO A 269 10.95 18.63 -11.30
N GLU A 270 10.78 18.89 -10.01
CA GLU A 270 9.62 18.48 -9.23
C GLU A 270 8.34 19.19 -9.71
N ALA A 271 8.40 20.52 -9.82
CA ALA A 271 7.28 21.30 -10.33
C ALA A 271 6.90 20.91 -11.76
N LEU A 272 7.91 20.69 -12.65
CA LEU A 272 7.69 20.21 -14.01
C LEU A 272 6.98 18.85 -14.03
N TYR A 273 7.39 17.93 -13.14
CA TYR A 273 6.80 16.59 -13.05
C TYR A 273 5.33 16.63 -12.64
N TYR A 274 4.99 17.38 -11.58
CA TYR A 274 3.58 17.46 -11.14
C TYR A 274 2.69 18.21 -12.14
N VAL A 275 3.21 19.25 -12.79
CA VAL A 275 2.48 19.92 -13.88
C VAL A 275 2.28 18.97 -15.05
N ALA A 276 3.29 18.21 -15.45
CA ALA A 276 3.18 17.22 -16.51
C ALA A 276 2.16 16.13 -16.16
N LYS A 277 2.22 15.58 -14.95
CA LYS A 277 1.27 14.58 -14.46
C LYS A 277 -0.17 15.13 -14.49
N ALA A 278 -0.39 16.34 -14.00
CA ALA A 278 -1.71 16.94 -14.02
C ALA A 278 -2.24 17.23 -15.44
N LEU A 279 -1.36 17.59 -16.37
CA LEU A 279 -1.71 17.77 -17.79
C LEU A 279 -2.09 16.43 -18.44
N ASP A 280 -1.34 15.38 -18.14
CA ASP A 280 -1.55 14.03 -18.62
C ASP A 280 -2.92 13.49 -18.15
N GLU A 281 -3.18 13.56 -16.86
CA GLU A 281 -4.45 13.19 -16.25
C GLU A 281 -5.64 14.07 -16.65
N ASN A 282 -5.37 15.26 -17.23
CA ASN A 282 -6.38 16.16 -17.81
C ASN A 282 -6.50 16.00 -19.33
N ASN A 283 -6.04 14.87 -19.88
CA ASN A 283 -6.07 14.54 -21.31
C ASN A 283 -5.30 15.50 -22.22
N ASN A 284 -4.35 16.28 -21.68
CA ASN A 284 -3.51 17.18 -22.46
C ASN A 284 -2.12 16.55 -22.70
N TYR A 285 -2.13 15.37 -23.31
CA TYR A 285 -0.95 14.51 -23.50
C TYR A 285 0.21 15.23 -24.23
N LYS A 286 -0.09 15.96 -25.30
CA LYS A 286 0.95 16.67 -26.09
C LYS A 286 1.73 17.68 -25.24
N GLN A 287 1.07 18.36 -24.35
CA GLN A 287 1.71 19.34 -23.48
C GLN A 287 2.44 18.63 -22.33
N ALA A 288 1.84 17.62 -21.73
CA ALA A 288 2.50 16.80 -20.71
C ALA A 288 3.85 16.25 -21.21
N MET A 289 3.87 15.67 -22.42
CA MET A 289 5.08 15.12 -23.01
C MET A 289 6.19 16.17 -23.23
N ARG A 290 5.84 17.43 -23.50
CA ARG A 290 6.86 18.50 -23.58
C ARG A 290 7.53 18.75 -22.23
N TYR A 291 6.76 18.72 -21.14
CA TYR A 291 7.31 18.89 -19.79
C TYR A 291 8.16 17.69 -19.38
N TYR A 292 7.71 16.45 -19.63
CA TYR A 292 8.53 15.25 -19.36
C TYR A 292 9.84 15.27 -20.16
N LYS A 293 9.80 15.56 -21.45
CA LYS A 293 11.00 15.69 -22.28
C LYS A 293 11.92 16.81 -21.78
N ARG A 294 11.37 17.91 -21.27
CA ARG A 294 12.16 18.97 -20.67
C ARG A 294 12.91 18.50 -19.45
N ILE A 295 12.28 17.70 -18.55
CA ILE A 295 12.97 17.11 -17.40
C ILE A 295 14.16 16.26 -17.87
N LEU A 296 13.96 15.42 -18.87
CA LEU A 296 15.01 14.54 -19.40
C LEU A 296 16.17 15.30 -20.06
N LEU A 297 15.90 16.41 -20.70
CA LEU A 297 16.90 17.22 -21.38
C LEU A 297 17.69 18.13 -20.42
N GLU A 298 16.98 18.82 -19.53
CA GLU A 298 17.58 19.86 -18.68
C GLU A 298 18.00 19.32 -17.30
N TYR A 299 17.36 18.23 -16.80
CA TYR A 299 17.48 17.77 -15.40
C TYR A 299 17.72 16.26 -15.31
N LYS A 300 18.58 15.70 -16.14
CA LYS A 300 18.88 14.24 -16.22
C LYS A 300 19.21 13.58 -14.88
N ASN A 301 19.81 14.33 -13.97
CA ASN A 301 20.24 13.82 -12.66
C ASN A 301 19.18 13.98 -11.57
N SER A 302 18.02 14.56 -11.87
CA SER A 302 16.94 14.72 -10.89
C SER A 302 16.29 13.36 -10.57
N ARG A 303 15.67 13.26 -9.38
CA ARG A 303 14.87 12.07 -9.03
C ARG A 303 13.65 11.89 -9.94
N TYR A 304 13.20 12.97 -10.59
CA TYR A 304 12.04 12.98 -11.47
C TYR A 304 12.35 12.57 -12.92
N ALA A 305 13.64 12.53 -13.30
CA ALA A 305 14.02 12.11 -14.65
C ALA A 305 13.63 10.64 -14.96
N PRO A 306 13.89 9.66 -14.09
CA PRO A 306 13.43 8.28 -14.33
C PRO A 306 11.90 8.18 -14.40
N LEU A 307 11.18 8.93 -13.59
CA LEU A 307 9.70 8.96 -13.61
C LEU A 307 9.16 9.60 -14.89
N ALA A 308 9.80 10.67 -15.37
CA ALA A 308 9.47 11.27 -16.67
C ALA A 308 9.73 10.31 -17.82
N GLN A 309 10.82 9.54 -17.75
CA GLN A 309 11.15 8.51 -18.74
C GLN A 309 10.15 7.35 -18.73
N MET A 310 9.70 6.93 -17.54
CA MET A 310 8.61 5.97 -17.39
C MET A 310 7.35 6.42 -18.13
N ARG A 311 6.96 7.70 -18.03
CA ARG A 311 5.79 8.22 -18.75
C ARG A 311 5.96 8.14 -20.27
N LEU A 312 7.16 8.38 -20.81
CA LEU A 312 7.45 8.16 -22.22
C LEU A 312 7.41 6.67 -22.60
N ALA A 313 7.81 5.78 -21.70
CA ALA A 313 7.70 4.35 -21.90
C ALA A 313 6.24 3.89 -21.99
N ILE A 314 5.38 4.42 -21.11
CA ILE A 314 3.93 4.16 -21.13
C ILE A 314 3.33 4.64 -22.45
N GLU A 315 3.63 5.87 -22.91
CA GLU A 315 3.18 6.39 -24.20
C GLU A 315 3.61 5.48 -25.38
N ALA A 316 4.86 5.00 -25.36
CA ALA A 316 5.35 4.07 -26.38
C ALA A 316 4.61 2.71 -26.34
N ALA A 317 4.32 2.20 -25.14
CA ALA A 317 3.52 0.98 -24.96
C ALA A 317 2.09 1.16 -25.48
N GLU A 318 1.41 2.24 -25.13
CA GLU A 318 0.08 2.57 -25.65
C GLU A 318 0.07 2.73 -27.17
N GLY A 319 1.16 3.26 -27.74
CA GLY A 319 1.40 3.37 -29.17
C GLY A 319 1.79 2.06 -29.88
N SER A 320 1.76 0.93 -29.17
CA SER A 320 2.12 -0.42 -29.67
C SER A 320 3.60 -0.58 -30.07
N ASP A 321 4.49 0.27 -29.58
CA ASP A 321 5.95 0.15 -29.76
C ASP A 321 6.59 -0.48 -28.49
N LEU A 322 6.33 -1.78 -28.31
CA LEU A 322 6.81 -2.53 -27.13
C LEU A 322 8.33 -2.54 -27.01
N SER A 323 9.05 -2.59 -28.14
CA SER A 323 10.52 -2.62 -28.13
C SER A 323 11.09 -1.35 -27.53
N ASN A 324 10.59 -0.20 -27.97
CA ASN A 324 11.00 1.10 -27.46
C ASN A 324 10.51 1.29 -26.00
N ALA A 325 9.26 0.89 -25.70
CA ALA A 325 8.74 0.94 -24.35
C ALA A 325 9.63 0.18 -23.36
N ASN A 326 10.00 -1.05 -23.69
CA ASN A 326 10.87 -1.88 -22.84
C ASN A 326 12.27 -1.29 -22.66
N MET A 327 12.83 -0.69 -23.68
CA MET A 327 14.11 0.02 -23.59
C MET A 327 14.00 1.21 -22.62
N LEU A 328 12.95 2.02 -22.77
CA LEU A 328 12.72 3.19 -21.92
C LEU A 328 12.42 2.81 -20.46
N PHE A 329 11.58 1.79 -20.23
CA PHE A 329 11.33 1.28 -18.88
C PHE A 329 12.60 0.75 -18.21
N LYS A 330 13.39 -0.05 -18.92
CA LYS A 330 14.65 -0.59 -18.40
C LYS A 330 15.62 0.52 -18.02
N GLU A 331 15.74 1.54 -18.83
CA GLU A 331 16.60 2.69 -18.55
C GLU A 331 16.05 3.50 -17.38
N ALA A 332 14.73 3.76 -17.33
CA ALA A 332 14.08 4.43 -16.21
C ALA A 332 14.32 3.68 -14.89
N PHE A 333 14.10 2.36 -14.89
CA PHE A 333 14.29 1.51 -13.71
C PHE A 333 15.75 1.50 -13.24
N SER A 334 16.72 1.42 -14.18
CA SER A 334 18.16 1.43 -13.86
C SER A 334 18.62 2.77 -13.28
N ASN A 335 17.98 3.87 -13.65
CA ASN A 335 18.31 5.22 -13.22
C ASN A 335 17.49 5.70 -12.02
N ALA A 336 16.57 4.89 -11.50
CA ALA A 336 15.78 5.23 -10.32
C ALA A 336 16.66 5.59 -9.13
N LYS A 337 16.32 6.66 -8.42
CA LYS A 337 17.17 7.22 -7.33
C LYS A 337 16.80 6.70 -5.95
N ASP A 338 15.61 6.17 -5.82
CA ASP A 338 15.06 5.66 -4.56
C ASP A 338 14.16 4.44 -4.83
N LYS A 339 13.86 3.69 -3.76
CA LYS A 339 13.04 2.47 -3.85
C LYS A 339 11.61 2.76 -4.31
N GLU A 340 11.06 3.92 -3.94
CA GLU A 340 9.71 4.32 -4.28
C GLU A 340 9.55 4.53 -5.78
N SER A 341 10.43 5.36 -6.37
CA SER A 341 10.47 5.55 -7.83
C SER A 341 10.73 4.25 -8.59
N ALA A 342 11.63 3.39 -8.07
CA ALA A 342 11.89 2.08 -8.68
C ALA A 342 10.66 1.18 -8.65
N SER A 343 9.90 1.19 -7.54
CA SER A 343 8.66 0.40 -7.41
C SER A 343 7.59 0.90 -8.37
N GLU A 344 7.39 2.22 -8.47
CA GLU A 344 6.44 2.83 -9.41
C GLU A 344 6.76 2.45 -10.84
N ILE A 345 8.02 2.56 -11.24
CA ILE A 345 8.48 2.22 -12.59
C ILE A 345 8.27 0.72 -12.86
N ALA A 346 8.64 -0.15 -11.92
CA ALA A 346 8.53 -1.59 -12.09
C ALA A 346 7.07 -2.05 -12.23
N LEU A 347 6.15 -1.50 -11.45
CA LEU A 347 4.72 -1.86 -11.53
C LEU A 347 4.08 -1.36 -12.83
N ASN A 348 4.35 -0.13 -13.26
CA ASN A 348 3.89 0.37 -14.56
C ASN A 348 4.47 -0.43 -15.73
N TRP A 349 5.75 -0.86 -15.62
CA TRP A 349 6.35 -1.76 -16.61
C TRP A 349 5.67 -3.13 -16.61
N ALA A 350 5.39 -3.69 -15.42
CA ALA A 350 4.65 -4.95 -15.31
C ALA A 350 3.24 -4.87 -15.93
N GLU A 351 2.53 -3.76 -15.73
CA GLU A 351 1.22 -3.53 -16.37
C GLU A 351 1.33 -3.52 -17.90
N ALA A 352 2.32 -2.83 -18.45
CA ALA A 352 2.59 -2.84 -19.89
C ALA A 352 2.88 -4.27 -20.38
N GLU A 353 3.72 -5.03 -19.70
CA GLU A 353 4.05 -6.42 -20.04
C GLU A 353 2.82 -7.34 -19.96
N ILE A 354 1.92 -7.15 -18.99
CA ILE A 354 0.67 -7.90 -18.89
C ILE A 354 -0.22 -7.60 -20.11
N ASN A 355 -0.34 -6.35 -20.51
CA ASN A 355 -1.14 -5.95 -21.65
C ASN A 355 -0.62 -6.56 -22.97
N TYR A 356 0.69 -6.80 -23.04
CA TYR A 356 1.33 -7.50 -24.16
C TYR A 356 1.49 -9.02 -23.96
N GLN A 357 0.86 -9.59 -22.92
CA GLN A 357 0.86 -11.02 -22.58
C GLN A 357 2.24 -11.59 -22.24
N ASN A 358 3.20 -10.76 -21.87
CA ASN A 358 4.53 -11.17 -21.38
C ASN A 358 4.52 -11.48 -19.88
N PHE A 359 3.70 -12.44 -19.48
CA PHE A 359 3.39 -12.71 -18.06
C PHE A 359 4.62 -13.08 -17.22
N ASN A 360 5.63 -13.71 -17.80
CA ASN A 360 6.86 -14.07 -17.07
C ASN A 360 7.65 -12.84 -16.64
N ASN A 361 7.80 -11.85 -17.53
CA ASN A 361 8.50 -10.62 -17.21
C ASN A 361 7.68 -9.77 -16.23
N ALA A 362 6.39 -9.68 -16.45
CA ALA A 362 5.47 -9.01 -15.52
C ALA A 362 5.56 -9.60 -14.10
N LYS A 363 5.52 -10.93 -13.98
CA LYS A 363 5.70 -11.62 -12.70
C LYS A 363 7.04 -11.26 -12.05
N TYR A 364 8.13 -11.33 -12.80
CA TYR A 364 9.46 -10.99 -12.28
C TYR A 364 9.53 -9.56 -11.72
N LEU A 365 8.90 -8.59 -12.40
CA LEU A 365 8.87 -7.20 -11.95
C LEU A 365 8.03 -7.02 -10.69
N ILE A 366 6.88 -7.67 -10.62
CA ILE A 366 6.01 -7.66 -9.45
C ILE A 366 6.71 -8.31 -8.26
N ASP A 367 7.27 -9.51 -8.43
CA ASP A 367 8.01 -10.22 -7.38
C ASP A 367 9.16 -9.36 -6.83
N LYS A 368 9.85 -8.61 -7.69
CA LYS A 368 10.90 -7.67 -7.24
C LYS A 368 10.35 -6.59 -6.31
N VAL A 369 9.22 -5.99 -6.64
CA VAL A 369 8.61 -4.95 -5.78
C VAL A 369 8.11 -5.56 -4.48
N VAL A 370 7.41 -6.68 -4.53
CA VAL A 370 6.92 -7.41 -3.35
C VAL A 370 8.05 -7.75 -2.38
N GLN A 371 9.22 -8.15 -2.89
CA GLN A 371 10.38 -8.52 -2.06
C GLN A 371 11.18 -7.32 -1.54
N SER A 372 11.33 -6.26 -2.34
CA SER A 372 12.23 -5.14 -2.02
C SER A 372 11.53 -3.96 -1.34
N ASN A 373 10.25 -3.76 -1.62
CA ASN A 373 9.47 -2.63 -1.13
C ASN A 373 7.97 -2.96 -1.01
N PRO A 374 7.57 -3.94 -0.17
CA PRO A 374 6.17 -4.33 -0.01
C PRO A 374 5.29 -3.17 0.46
N ASP A 375 5.84 -2.26 1.26
CA ASP A 375 5.13 -1.10 1.80
C ASP A 375 4.64 -0.15 0.69
N TYR A 376 5.32 -0.11 -0.46
CA TYR A 376 4.88 0.69 -1.60
C TYR A 376 3.47 0.27 -2.06
N ILE A 377 3.23 -1.03 -2.15
CA ILE A 377 1.94 -1.58 -2.61
C ILE A 377 0.84 -1.25 -1.61
N SER A 378 1.13 -1.41 -0.32
CA SER A 378 0.16 -1.08 0.72
C SER A 378 -0.13 0.42 0.82
N GLN A 379 0.85 1.30 0.65
CA GLN A 379 0.66 2.76 0.67
C GLN A 379 -0.04 3.32 -0.57
N HIS A 380 -0.02 2.59 -1.71
CA HIS A 380 -0.65 3.00 -2.98
C HIS A 380 -1.82 2.08 -3.32
N SER A 381 -2.78 1.95 -2.39
CA SER A 381 -3.89 1.00 -2.46
C SER A 381 -4.73 1.10 -3.73
N GLU A 382 -5.00 2.30 -4.25
CA GLU A 382 -5.76 2.50 -5.48
C GLU A 382 -5.07 1.86 -6.70
N SER A 383 -3.78 2.18 -6.91
CA SER A 383 -2.98 1.58 -7.98
C SER A 383 -2.82 0.06 -7.81
N ALA A 384 -2.65 -0.40 -6.56
CA ALA A 384 -2.56 -1.82 -6.26
C ALA A 384 -3.86 -2.57 -6.53
N LEU A 385 -5.03 -1.95 -6.30
CA LEU A 385 -6.33 -2.51 -6.66
C LEU A 385 -6.52 -2.62 -8.18
N ASP A 386 -6.07 -1.62 -8.95
CA ASP A 386 -6.12 -1.69 -10.41
C ASP A 386 -5.19 -2.77 -10.96
N LEU A 387 -3.97 -2.88 -10.41
CA LEU A 387 -3.07 -3.99 -10.72
C LEU A 387 -3.69 -5.35 -10.36
N LEU A 388 -4.29 -5.49 -9.18
CA LEU A 388 -4.99 -6.71 -8.75
C LEU A 388 -6.09 -7.10 -9.74
N LYS A 389 -6.88 -6.13 -10.19
CA LYS A 389 -7.93 -6.33 -11.19
C LYS A 389 -7.36 -6.81 -12.54
N LEU A 390 -6.24 -6.22 -12.98
CA LEU A 390 -5.54 -6.61 -14.20
C LEU A 390 -4.98 -8.03 -14.11
N LEU A 391 -4.34 -8.38 -12.99
CA LEU A 391 -3.82 -9.71 -12.70
C LEU A 391 -4.93 -10.78 -12.70
N LYS A 392 -6.06 -10.48 -12.07
CA LYS A 392 -7.24 -11.36 -12.05
C LYS A 392 -7.83 -11.61 -13.44
N LYS A 393 -7.89 -10.55 -14.26
CA LYS A 393 -8.36 -10.64 -15.66
C LYS A 393 -7.46 -11.56 -16.49
N ASN A 394 -6.15 -11.49 -16.27
CA ASN A 394 -5.15 -12.26 -17.00
C ASN A 394 -4.78 -13.60 -16.34
N GLN A 395 -5.52 -14.04 -15.32
CA GLN A 395 -5.34 -15.31 -14.61
C GLN A 395 -3.97 -15.48 -13.93
N MET A 396 -3.27 -14.40 -13.65
CA MET A 396 -2.03 -14.39 -12.88
C MET A 396 -2.32 -14.52 -11.38
N ASN A 397 -2.96 -15.66 -11.01
CA ASN A 397 -3.55 -15.84 -9.68
C ASN A 397 -2.51 -15.77 -8.54
N ALA A 398 -1.28 -16.29 -8.75
CA ALA A 398 -0.24 -16.26 -7.72
C ALA A 398 0.14 -14.82 -7.36
N SER A 399 0.50 -13.99 -8.34
CA SER A 399 0.83 -12.58 -8.11
C SER A 399 -0.37 -11.78 -7.58
N ALA A 400 -1.59 -12.12 -8.03
CA ALA A 400 -2.82 -11.50 -7.51
C ALA A 400 -3.02 -11.80 -6.01
N ILE A 401 -2.72 -13.01 -5.56
CA ILE A 401 -2.78 -13.40 -4.14
C ILE A 401 -1.76 -12.61 -3.33
N GLU A 402 -0.53 -12.48 -3.81
CA GLU A 402 0.52 -11.72 -3.12
C GLU A 402 0.14 -10.25 -2.96
N ILE A 403 -0.33 -9.59 -4.02
CA ILE A 403 -0.80 -8.19 -3.96
C ILE A 403 -1.99 -8.05 -3.00
N ALA A 404 -2.96 -8.97 -3.06
CA ALA A 404 -4.12 -8.92 -2.16
C ALA A 404 -3.73 -9.08 -0.68
N HIS A 405 -2.73 -9.92 -0.37
CA HIS A 405 -2.20 -10.03 1.00
C HIS A 405 -1.55 -8.75 1.48
N LEU A 406 -0.80 -8.05 0.63
CA LEU A 406 -0.18 -6.78 1.00
C LEU A 406 -1.23 -5.69 1.27
N LEU A 407 -2.34 -5.70 0.53
CA LEU A 407 -3.46 -4.79 0.76
C LEU A 407 -4.19 -5.03 2.10
N LEU A 408 -4.14 -6.25 2.65
CA LEU A 408 -4.72 -6.54 3.97
C LEU A 408 -3.94 -5.89 5.12
N ASN A 409 -2.65 -5.62 4.94
CA ASN A 409 -1.78 -5.09 5.99
C ASN A 409 -1.94 -3.57 6.21
N GLN A 410 -2.82 -2.91 5.46
CA GLN A 410 -3.13 -1.49 5.64
C GLN A 410 -4.17 -1.27 6.74
N ASP A 411 -3.90 -0.35 7.67
CA ASP A 411 -4.87 -0.04 8.72
C ASP A 411 -5.89 1.04 8.31
N ASP A 412 -5.56 1.91 7.38
CA ASP A 412 -6.33 3.12 7.08
C ASP A 412 -7.31 3.00 5.89
N ASP A 413 -7.13 2.03 4.97
CA ASP A 413 -8.00 1.86 3.79
C ASP A 413 -8.93 0.64 3.92
N LEU A 414 -10.07 0.86 4.59
CA LEU A 414 -11.10 -0.16 4.77
C LEU A 414 -11.68 -0.70 3.45
N LYS A 415 -11.71 0.11 2.39
CA LYS A 415 -12.22 -0.34 1.08
C LYS A 415 -11.24 -1.27 0.40
N ALA A 416 -9.95 -0.98 0.47
CA ALA A 416 -8.92 -1.85 -0.08
C ALA A 416 -8.88 -3.18 0.66
N LYS A 417 -9.00 -3.18 1.99
CA LYS A 417 -9.11 -4.40 2.81
C LYS A 417 -10.32 -5.24 2.42
N GLU A 418 -11.50 -4.62 2.34
CA GLU A 418 -12.73 -5.33 1.93
C GLU A 418 -12.56 -5.99 0.56
N GLN A 419 -12.05 -5.25 -0.42
CA GLN A 419 -11.84 -5.77 -1.75
C GLN A 419 -10.79 -6.89 -1.77
N ALA A 420 -9.70 -6.76 -1.01
CA ALA A 420 -8.66 -7.77 -0.89
C ALA A 420 -9.19 -9.08 -0.28
N LEU A 421 -9.96 -9.01 0.79
CA LEU A 421 -10.62 -10.17 1.41
C LEU A 421 -11.57 -10.86 0.42
N TYR A 422 -12.41 -10.06 -0.25
CA TYR A 422 -13.33 -10.57 -1.27
C TYR A 422 -12.59 -11.33 -2.37
N ASP A 423 -11.47 -10.76 -2.84
CA ASP A 423 -10.69 -11.32 -3.94
C ASP A 423 -9.85 -12.53 -3.52
N LEU A 424 -9.26 -12.54 -2.33
CA LEU A 424 -8.49 -13.68 -1.82
C LEU A 424 -9.34 -14.96 -1.78
N GLY A 425 -10.55 -14.90 -1.23
CA GLY A 425 -11.44 -16.06 -1.25
C GLY A 425 -11.73 -16.57 -2.65
N ALA A 426 -11.86 -15.66 -3.64
CA ALA A 426 -12.09 -16.03 -5.03
C ALA A 426 -10.83 -16.61 -5.70
N LEU A 427 -9.67 -16.01 -5.46
CA LEU A 427 -8.39 -16.42 -6.03
C LEU A 427 -7.96 -17.80 -5.52
N TYR A 428 -8.06 -18.05 -4.23
CA TYR A 428 -7.76 -19.36 -3.66
C TYR A 428 -8.70 -20.44 -4.17
N ALA A 429 -9.99 -20.11 -4.35
CA ALA A 429 -10.94 -21.06 -4.97
C ALA A 429 -10.56 -21.39 -6.42
N ARG A 430 -10.06 -20.42 -7.20
CA ARG A 430 -9.59 -20.65 -8.59
C ARG A 430 -8.41 -21.60 -8.68
N ILE A 431 -7.46 -21.48 -7.77
CA ILE A 431 -6.28 -22.38 -7.71
C ILE A 431 -6.57 -23.68 -6.97
N LYS A 432 -7.84 -23.91 -6.58
CA LYS A 432 -8.33 -25.10 -5.85
C LYS A 432 -7.75 -25.27 -4.44
N ASP A 433 -7.21 -24.22 -3.86
CA ASP A 433 -6.87 -24.19 -2.44
C ASP A 433 -8.12 -23.82 -1.61
N PHE A 434 -8.99 -24.80 -1.48
CA PHE A 434 -10.29 -24.59 -0.83
C PHE A 434 -10.19 -24.29 0.67
N LYS A 435 -9.09 -24.70 1.30
CA LYS A 435 -8.84 -24.42 2.71
C LYS A 435 -8.64 -22.93 2.94
N ASN A 436 -7.74 -22.31 2.18
CA ASN A 436 -7.51 -20.88 2.26
C ASN A 436 -8.69 -20.07 1.68
N ALA A 437 -9.36 -20.58 0.63
CA ALA A 437 -10.59 -19.97 0.15
C ALA A 437 -11.65 -19.85 1.25
N HIS A 438 -11.88 -20.93 2.01
CA HIS A 438 -12.79 -20.93 3.16
C HIS A 438 -12.34 -19.93 4.24
N LEU A 439 -11.06 -19.93 4.59
CA LEU A 439 -10.51 -19.02 5.60
C LEU A 439 -10.86 -17.56 5.29
N TYR A 440 -10.53 -17.08 4.08
CA TYR A 440 -10.75 -15.69 3.69
C TYR A 440 -12.23 -15.37 3.42
N ASN A 441 -13.03 -16.34 2.93
CA ASN A 441 -14.47 -16.17 2.83
C ASN A 441 -15.10 -15.99 4.21
N LEU A 442 -14.70 -16.80 5.19
CA LEU A 442 -15.21 -16.72 6.55
C LEU A 442 -14.86 -15.37 7.20
N GLN A 443 -13.61 -14.92 7.03
CA GLN A 443 -13.17 -13.62 7.52
C GLN A 443 -13.99 -12.49 6.88
N TYR A 444 -14.20 -12.54 5.57
CA TYR A 444 -15.07 -11.56 4.87
C TYR A 444 -16.48 -11.54 5.47
N LEU A 445 -17.06 -12.70 5.73
CA LEU A 445 -18.42 -12.82 6.27
C LEU A 445 -18.52 -12.38 7.73
N GLN A 446 -17.44 -12.47 8.52
CA GLN A 446 -17.38 -11.95 9.88
C GLN A 446 -17.34 -10.42 9.90
N ASP A 447 -16.55 -9.82 9.01
CA ASP A 447 -16.30 -8.38 9.02
C ASP A 447 -17.30 -7.60 8.17
N HIS A 448 -17.93 -8.24 7.16
CA HIS A 448 -18.73 -7.58 6.11
C HIS A 448 -20.05 -8.32 5.80
N ALA A 449 -20.69 -8.93 6.80
CA ALA A 449 -21.92 -9.71 6.62
C ALA A 449 -23.09 -8.92 6.02
N GLU A 450 -23.13 -7.61 6.25
CA GLU A 450 -24.20 -6.70 5.82
C GLU A 450 -24.04 -6.19 4.38
N LEU A 451 -22.89 -6.43 3.74
CA LEU A 451 -22.67 -5.98 2.38
C LEU A 451 -23.38 -6.87 1.35
N GLU A 452 -23.81 -6.28 0.26
CA GLU A 452 -24.49 -6.98 -0.85
C GLU A 452 -23.71 -8.22 -1.35
N ARG A 453 -22.36 -8.10 -1.38
CA ARG A 453 -21.48 -9.19 -1.81
C ARG A 453 -21.42 -10.39 -0.86
N ALA A 454 -21.91 -10.25 0.39
CA ALA A 454 -21.88 -11.33 1.37
C ALA A 454 -22.64 -12.59 0.88
N SER A 455 -23.73 -12.42 0.13
CA SER A 455 -24.48 -13.53 -0.47
C SER A 455 -23.61 -14.32 -1.46
N VAL A 456 -22.85 -13.64 -2.30
CA VAL A 456 -21.92 -14.26 -3.25
C VAL A 456 -20.79 -15.00 -2.54
N VAL A 457 -20.27 -14.39 -1.46
CA VAL A 457 -19.20 -15.01 -0.66
C VAL A 457 -19.70 -16.25 0.07
N ARG A 458 -20.94 -16.24 0.61
CA ARG A 458 -21.57 -17.43 1.20
C ARG A 458 -21.65 -18.60 0.20
N ALA A 459 -22.21 -18.35 -0.98
CA ALA A 459 -22.31 -19.37 -2.01
C ALA A 459 -20.94 -19.92 -2.45
N ARG A 460 -19.92 -19.04 -2.51
CA ARG A 460 -18.55 -19.44 -2.83
C ARG A 460 -17.93 -20.27 -1.70
N ASP A 461 -18.18 -19.91 -0.46
CA ASP A 461 -17.67 -20.62 0.71
C ASP A 461 -18.22 -22.03 0.83
N GLU A 462 -19.51 -22.17 0.60
CA GLU A 462 -20.15 -23.47 0.53
C GLU A 462 -19.51 -24.37 -0.53
N LYS A 463 -19.32 -23.84 -1.73
CA LYS A 463 -18.67 -24.58 -2.81
C LYS A 463 -17.25 -24.98 -2.43
N ALA A 464 -16.51 -24.11 -1.73
CA ALA A 464 -15.18 -24.41 -1.23
C ALA A 464 -15.22 -25.55 -0.21
N LEU A 465 -16.12 -25.49 0.78
CA LEU A 465 -16.31 -26.54 1.79
C LEU A 465 -16.68 -27.90 1.18
N PHE A 466 -17.58 -27.94 0.19
CA PHE A 466 -17.90 -29.18 -0.52
C PHE A 466 -16.74 -29.75 -1.35
N SER A 467 -15.83 -28.90 -1.79
CA SER A 467 -14.70 -29.29 -2.65
C SER A 467 -13.43 -29.62 -1.87
N MET A 468 -13.43 -29.43 -0.54
CA MET A 468 -12.28 -29.76 0.30
C MET A 468 -12.03 -31.25 0.30
N GLU A 469 -10.79 -31.64 0.00
CA GLU A 469 -10.33 -33.01 0.20
C GLU A 469 -10.11 -33.28 1.69
N GLY A 470 -10.39 -34.50 2.13
CA GLY A 470 -10.20 -34.88 3.52
C GLY A 470 -10.65 -36.29 3.78
N ASN A 471 -10.23 -36.85 4.92
CA ASN A 471 -10.74 -38.11 5.41
C ASN A 471 -12.23 -37.98 5.80
N MET A 472 -12.86 -39.12 6.09
CA MET A 472 -14.28 -39.16 6.45
C MET A 472 -14.65 -38.19 7.58
N GLN A 473 -13.83 -38.09 8.60
CA GLN A 473 -14.10 -37.25 9.78
C GLN A 473 -13.99 -35.76 9.43
N GLU A 474 -12.99 -35.37 8.62
CA GLU A 474 -12.84 -34.01 8.12
C GLU A 474 -14.02 -33.59 7.24
N LYS A 475 -14.47 -34.48 6.34
CA LYS A 475 -15.66 -34.22 5.51
C LYS A 475 -16.93 -34.04 6.36
N ILE A 476 -17.13 -34.87 7.37
CA ILE A 476 -18.25 -34.72 8.30
C ILE A 476 -18.16 -33.37 9.02
N ALA A 477 -16.97 -32.99 9.52
CA ALA A 477 -16.77 -31.71 10.17
C ALA A 477 -17.02 -30.51 9.24
N HIS A 478 -16.68 -30.63 7.95
CA HIS A 478 -16.99 -29.60 6.93
C HIS A 478 -18.49 -29.47 6.73
N TYR A 479 -19.21 -30.59 6.59
CA TYR A 479 -20.68 -30.56 6.45
C TYR A 479 -21.34 -29.99 7.72
N ASP A 480 -20.83 -30.30 8.90
CA ASP A 480 -21.34 -29.75 10.15
C ASP A 480 -21.16 -28.24 10.23
N LYS A 481 -20.00 -27.71 9.76
CA LYS A 481 -19.79 -26.25 9.65
C LYS A 481 -20.77 -25.60 8.68
N ILE A 482 -21.08 -26.22 7.53
CA ILE A 482 -22.07 -25.65 6.59
C ILE A 482 -23.45 -25.60 7.25
N ILE A 483 -23.87 -26.68 7.91
CA ILE A 483 -25.16 -26.76 8.58
C ILE A 483 -25.26 -25.72 9.71
N GLN A 484 -24.17 -25.50 10.45
CA GLN A 484 -24.11 -24.56 11.56
C GLN A 484 -24.05 -23.10 11.08
N ASN A 485 -23.25 -22.82 10.05
CA ASN A 485 -23.02 -21.45 9.57
C ASN A 485 -24.18 -20.92 8.71
N PHE A 486 -24.90 -21.82 8.03
CA PHE A 486 -25.97 -21.45 7.09
C PHE A 486 -27.31 -22.18 7.38
N PRO A 487 -27.81 -22.12 8.62
CA PRO A 487 -29.01 -22.87 9.00
C PRO A 487 -30.20 -22.48 8.10
N ASN A 488 -30.97 -23.50 7.69
CA ASN A 488 -32.14 -23.36 6.81
C ASN A 488 -31.86 -22.94 5.35
N SER A 489 -30.60 -22.95 4.91
CA SER A 489 -30.23 -22.76 3.51
C SER A 489 -30.41 -24.07 2.71
N ASN A 490 -30.56 -23.96 1.40
CA ASN A 490 -30.56 -25.13 0.49
C ASN A 490 -29.25 -25.92 0.60
N GLU A 491 -28.18 -25.22 0.91
CA GLU A 491 -26.83 -25.72 1.07
C GLU A 491 -26.66 -26.52 2.36
N ALA A 492 -27.27 -26.04 3.45
CA ALA A 492 -27.31 -26.81 4.69
C ALA A 492 -28.12 -28.11 4.50
N GLN A 493 -29.22 -28.06 3.74
CA GLN A 493 -29.98 -29.23 3.40
C GLN A 493 -29.17 -30.23 2.56
N LYS A 494 -28.45 -29.72 1.56
CA LYS A 494 -27.55 -30.56 0.73
C LYS A 494 -26.38 -31.13 1.54
N ALA A 495 -25.77 -30.33 2.44
CA ALA A 495 -24.72 -30.80 3.33
C ALA A 495 -25.22 -31.91 4.27
N LEU A 496 -26.44 -31.77 4.76
CA LEU A 496 -27.10 -32.77 5.60
C LEU A 496 -27.30 -34.11 4.84
N GLU A 497 -27.76 -34.03 3.60
CA GLU A 497 -27.95 -35.22 2.72
C GLU A 497 -26.60 -35.88 2.42
N LEU A 498 -25.58 -35.12 2.06
CA LEU A 498 -24.24 -35.65 1.78
C LEU A 498 -23.58 -36.24 3.01
N LYS A 499 -23.75 -35.62 4.19
CA LYS A 499 -23.30 -36.19 5.47
C LYS A 499 -23.97 -37.53 5.76
N ALA A 500 -25.29 -37.57 5.59
CA ALA A 500 -26.05 -38.81 5.78
C ALA A 500 -25.61 -39.90 4.81
N GLN A 501 -25.40 -39.57 3.53
CA GLN A 501 -24.89 -40.51 2.54
C GLN A 501 -23.50 -41.02 2.89
N LEU A 502 -22.56 -40.11 3.31
CA LEU A 502 -21.22 -40.49 3.71
C LEU A 502 -21.20 -41.43 4.92
N LEU A 503 -22.08 -41.19 5.89
CA LEU A 503 -22.24 -42.05 7.06
C LEU A 503 -22.83 -43.42 6.66
N PHE A 504 -23.78 -43.44 5.75
CA PHE A 504 -24.39 -44.66 5.22
C PHE A 504 -23.36 -45.53 4.49
N ASP A 505 -22.59 -44.97 3.58
CA ASP A 505 -21.56 -45.66 2.81
C ASP A 505 -20.45 -46.25 3.70
N ASN A 506 -20.21 -45.64 4.86
CA ASN A 506 -19.30 -46.14 5.87
C ASN A 506 -19.96 -47.01 6.96
N LYS A 507 -21.18 -47.49 6.72
CA LYS A 507 -21.95 -48.40 7.59
C LYS A 507 -22.26 -47.84 9.00
N ARG A 508 -22.22 -46.50 9.18
CA ARG A 508 -22.57 -45.83 10.43
C ARG A 508 -24.08 -45.58 10.52
N TYR A 509 -24.87 -46.63 10.37
CA TYR A 509 -26.34 -46.57 10.20
C TYR A 509 -27.06 -45.95 11.39
N ALA A 510 -26.57 -46.15 12.63
CA ALA A 510 -27.16 -45.56 13.81
C ALA A 510 -27.11 -44.03 13.79
N GLU A 511 -26.04 -43.47 13.25
CA GLU A 511 -25.87 -42.03 13.14
C GLU A 511 -26.72 -41.42 12.03
N VAL A 512 -26.85 -42.15 10.90
CA VAL A 512 -27.81 -41.77 9.84
C VAL A 512 -29.23 -41.69 10.38
N LEU A 513 -29.63 -42.68 11.18
CA LEU A 513 -30.96 -42.70 11.80
C LEU A 513 -31.13 -41.53 12.81
N GLY A 514 -30.05 -41.16 13.54
CA GLY A 514 -30.05 -39.98 14.39
C GLY A 514 -30.36 -38.68 13.67
N MET A 515 -30.07 -38.60 12.39
CA MET A 515 -30.35 -37.44 11.52
C MET A 515 -31.78 -37.42 10.93
N GLN A 516 -32.59 -38.42 11.19
CA GLN A 516 -33.95 -38.60 10.58
C GLN A 516 -34.85 -37.38 10.75
N LYS A 517 -34.76 -36.67 11.88
CA LYS A 517 -35.61 -35.48 12.15
C LYS A 517 -35.29 -34.31 11.25
N ASN A 518 -34.06 -34.25 10.75
CA ASN A 518 -33.53 -33.10 9.99
C ASN A 518 -33.55 -33.40 8.49
N LEU A 519 -33.73 -34.64 8.08
CA LEU A 519 -33.86 -35.07 6.69
C LEU A 519 -35.32 -35.04 6.23
N PRO A 520 -35.58 -34.98 4.92
CA PRO A 520 -36.95 -35.10 4.37
C PRO A 520 -37.66 -36.36 4.86
N LYS A 521 -38.95 -36.26 5.16
CA LYS A 521 -39.73 -37.39 5.68
C LYS A 521 -39.72 -38.62 4.77
N ASP A 522 -39.62 -38.41 3.47
CA ASP A 522 -39.58 -39.46 2.47
C ASP A 522 -38.17 -39.81 1.98
N SER A 523 -37.17 -39.52 2.80
CA SER A 523 -35.75 -39.79 2.45
C SER A 523 -35.55 -41.29 2.20
N LEU A 524 -35.24 -41.63 0.94
CA LEU A 524 -34.91 -42.97 0.52
C LEU A 524 -33.75 -43.57 1.31
N LEU A 525 -32.79 -42.71 1.73
CA LEU A 525 -31.64 -43.11 2.53
C LEU A 525 -32.04 -43.59 3.92
N ILE A 526 -33.01 -42.90 4.55
CA ILE A 526 -33.55 -43.32 5.85
C ILE A 526 -34.29 -44.65 5.70
N GLN A 527 -35.10 -44.83 4.64
CA GLN A 527 -35.78 -46.09 4.40
C GLN A 527 -34.81 -47.26 4.20
N LYS A 528 -33.76 -47.07 3.40
CA LYS A 528 -32.68 -48.09 3.25
C LYS A 528 -31.99 -48.41 4.57
N THR A 529 -31.69 -47.36 5.36
CA THR A 529 -31.05 -47.52 6.68
C THR A 529 -31.93 -48.34 7.63
N LEU A 530 -33.24 -48.06 7.69
CA LEU A 530 -34.19 -48.79 8.51
C LEU A 530 -34.30 -50.26 8.08
N ASN A 531 -34.36 -50.53 6.77
CA ASN A 531 -34.36 -51.90 6.25
C ASN A 531 -33.07 -52.66 6.68
N ILE A 532 -31.90 -52.05 6.53
CA ILE A 532 -30.63 -52.68 6.92
C ILE A 532 -30.60 -52.97 8.44
N LEU A 533 -30.98 -51.97 9.27
CA LEU A 533 -30.98 -52.13 10.72
C LEU A 533 -31.99 -53.15 11.25
N ALA A 534 -33.07 -53.40 10.48
CA ALA A 534 -34.07 -54.40 10.82
C ALA A 534 -33.59 -55.86 10.57
N LYS A 535 -32.66 -56.10 9.62
CA LYS A 535 -32.27 -57.44 9.17
C LYS A 535 -31.66 -58.27 10.31
N THR A 536 -30.63 -57.82 10.97
CA THR A 536 -29.99 -58.59 12.05
C THR A 536 -30.95 -58.97 13.20
N PRO A 537 -31.79 -58.07 13.72
CA PRO A 537 -32.79 -58.48 14.70
C PRO A 537 -33.85 -59.44 14.16
N LEU A 538 -34.16 -59.39 12.86
CA LEU A 538 -35.06 -60.37 12.23
C LEU A 538 -34.40 -61.72 12.13
N GLU A 539 -33.17 -61.82 11.64
CA GLU A 539 -32.40 -63.07 11.55
C GLU A 539 -32.24 -63.73 12.90
N ASP A 540 -32.03 -62.96 13.97
CA ASP A 540 -31.88 -63.42 15.34
C ASP A 540 -33.22 -63.67 16.05
N HIS A 541 -34.35 -63.58 15.38
CA HIS A 541 -35.69 -63.67 15.94
C HIS A 541 -36.02 -62.72 17.09
N ARG A 542 -35.34 -61.55 17.14
CA ARG A 542 -35.52 -60.48 18.15
C ARG A 542 -36.59 -59.50 17.75
N CYS A 543 -37.85 -59.95 17.66
CA CYS A 543 -38.96 -59.11 17.18
C CYS A 543 -39.09 -57.73 17.90
N LYS A 544 -38.87 -57.70 19.22
CA LYS A 544 -38.95 -56.44 19.96
C LYS A 544 -38.00 -55.37 19.45
N GLU A 545 -36.79 -55.74 19.04
CA GLU A 545 -35.78 -54.87 18.47
C GLU A 545 -36.09 -54.53 17.01
N ALA A 546 -36.48 -55.55 16.21
CA ALA A 546 -36.89 -55.35 14.82
C ALA A 546 -38.04 -54.36 14.70
N LEU A 547 -39.03 -54.42 15.57
CA LEU A 547 -40.19 -53.54 15.55
C LEU A 547 -39.86 -52.05 15.70
N LYS A 548 -38.74 -51.70 16.34
CA LYS A 548 -38.26 -50.28 16.42
C LYS A 548 -38.04 -49.69 15.02
N TYR A 549 -37.60 -50.52 14.09
CA TYR A 549 -37.32 -50.12 12.71
C TYR A 549 -38.50 -50.41 11.79
N LEU A 550 -39.09 -51.61 11.85
CA LEU A 550 -40.19 -52.04 11.03
C LEU A 550 -41.40 -51.09 11.11
N SER A 551 -41.67 -50.54 12.29
CA SER A 551 -42.76 -49.59 12.46
C SER A 551 -42.60 -48.28 11.67
N GLN A 552 -41.37 -47.95 11.23
CA GLN A 552 -41.04 -46.72 10.51
C GLN A 552 -40.81 -46.95 9.01
N ILE A 553 -40.65 -48.22 8.55
CA ILE A 553 -40.45 -48.56 7.16
C ILE A 553 -41.75 -48.37 6.38
N THR A 554 -41.64 -47.72 5.23
CA THR A 554 -42.72 -47.55 4.27
C THR A 554 -42.52 -48.40 3.02
N ALA A 555 -41.28 -48.71 2.67
CA ALA A 555 -40.93 -49.62 1.56
C ALA A 555 -40.00 -50.73 2.10
N PHE A 556 -40.50 -51.94 2.14
CA PHE A 556 -39.76 -53.10 2.67
C PHE A 556 -38.86 -53.71 1.59
N GLU A 557 -37.58 -53.92 1.91
CA GLU A 557 -36.55 -54.51 1.05
C GLU A 557 -35.88 -55.70 1.76
N PHE A 558 -36.65 -56.81 1.88
CA PHE A 558 -36.26 -58.01 2.60
C PHE A 558 -36.13 -59.22 1.64
N ASN A 559 -35.33 -60.19 2.03
CA ASN A 559 -35.32 -61.47 1.37
C ASN A 559 -36.56 -62.30 1.83
N PRO A 560 -36.94 -63.40 1.14
CA PRO A 560 -38.15 -64.14 1.46
C PRO A 560 -38.24 -64.65 2.91
N GLN A 561 -37.10 -64.96 3.54
CA GLN A 561 -37.04 -65.43 4.95
C GLN A 561 -37.24 -64.25 5.89
N GLU A 562 -36.57 -63.12 5.62
CA GLU A 562 -36.70 -61.86 6.39
C GLU A 562 -38.15 -61.33 6.28
N GLU A 563 -38.80 -61.45 5.09
CA GLU A 563 -40.20 -61.04 4.88
C GLU A 563 -41.15 -61.81 5.78
N ILE A 564 -40.95 -63.13 5.92
CA ILE A 564 -41.78 -63.97 6.76
C ILE A 564 -41.63 -63.52 8.24
N GLN A 565 -40.41 -63.35 8.68
CA GLN A 565 -40.11 -62.93 10.06
C GLN A 565 -40.65 -61.51 10.32
N ALA A 566 -40.46 -60.57 9.40
CA ALA A 566 -40.97 -59.21 9.49
C ALA A 566 -42.51 -59.20 9.56
N PHE A 567 -43.16 -59.99 8.70
CA PHE A 567 -44.61 -60.15 8.76
C PHE A 567 -45.07 -60.67 10.14
N ASP A 568 -44.47 -61.72 10.62
CA ASP A 568 -44.85 -62.34 11.91
C ASP A 568 -44.62 -61.36 13.07
N CYS A 569 -43.51 -60.63 13.09
CA CYS A 569 -43.25 -59.61 14.10
C CYS A 569 -44.30 -58.46 14.08
N LEU A 570 -44.63 -57.94 12.87
CA LEU A 570 -45.63 -56.88 12.73
C LEU A 570 -47.05 -57.37 13.07
N TYR A 571 -47.38 -58.58 12.66
CA TYR A 571 -48.67 -59.20 12.91
C TYR A 571 -48.92 -59.38 14.42
N PHE A 572 -47.95 -59.92 15.16
CA PHE A 572 -48.06 -60.09 16.63
C PHE A 572 -48.04 -58.77 17.38
N ALA A 573 -47.36 -57.73 16.85
CA ALA A 573 -47.36 -56.39 17.39
C ALA A 573 -48.61 -55.56 17.04
N SER A 574 -49.58 -56.15 16.35
CA SER A 574 -50.84 -55.50 15.91
C SER A 574 -50.62 -54.34 14.90
N LEU A 575 -49.50 -54.31 14.19
CA LEU A 575 -49.25 -53.39 13.08
C LEU A 575 -49.74 -53.99 11.75
N LYS A 576 -51.05 -54.24 11.71
CA LYS A 576 -51.74 -55.08 10.72
C LYS A 576 -51.65 -54.51 9.31
N GLU A 577 -51.73 -53.16 9.12
CA GLU A 577 -51.62 -52.53 7.80
C GLU A 577 -50.22 -52.74 7.21
N LYS A 578 -49.17 -52.64 8.02
CA LYS A 578 -47.79 -52.87 7.55
C LYS A 578 -47.52 -54.35 7.25
N ALA A 579 -48.04 -55.26 8.07
CA ALA A 579 -47.98 -56.68 7.82
C ALA A 579 -48.70 -57.03 6.48
N GLN A 580 -49.82 -56.38 6.16
CA GLN A 580 -50.56 -56.55 4.92
C GLN A 580 -49.71 -56.12 3.71
N ILE A 581 -48.99 -55.00 3.80
CA ILE A 581 -48.14 -54.52 2.70
C ILE A 581 -47.05 -55.56 2.39
N ILE A 582 -46.37 -56.09 3.41
CA ILE A 582 -45.38 -57.17 3.21
C ILE A 582 -46.02 -58.38 2.51
N ALA A 583 -47.12 -58.86 3.05
CA ALA A 583 -47.78 -60.05 2.49
C ALA A 583 -48.23 -59.84 1.07
N LEU A 584 -48.80 -58.71 0.69
CA LEU A 584 -49.21 -58.39 -0.66
C LEU A 584 -48.00 -58.27 -1.62
N ASN A 585 -46.91 -57.65 -1.18
CA ASN A 585 -45.73 -57.57 -2.03
C ASN A 585 -45.07 -58.94 -2.24
N ALA A 586 -44.95 -59.71 -1.20
CA ALA A 586 -44.37 -61.03 -1.24
C ALA A 586 -45.27 -62.01 -2.07
N LEU A 587 -46.58 -61.89 -1.97
CA LEU A 587 -47.50 -62.67 -2.79
C LEU A 587 -47.35 -62.36 -4.30
N LYS A 588 -47.15 -61.06 -4.62
CA LYS A 588 -46.89 -60.64 -6.02
C LYS A 588 -45.59 -61.19 -6.56
N ALA A 589 -44.55 -61.23 -5.67
CA ALA A 589 -43.23 -61.74 -6.02
C ALA A 589 -43.10 -63.25 -6.05
N ALA A 590 -44.00 -63.97 -5.40
CA ALA A 590 -44.00 -65.46 -5.30
C ALA A 590 -44.12 -66.16 -6.66
N LYS A 591 -43.13 -67.00 -6.94
CA LYS A 591 -42.99 -67.68 -8.23
C LYS A 591 -43.60 -69.08 -8.19
N THR A 592 -43.59 -69.73 -7.06
CA THR A 592 -44.09 -71.11 -6.91
C THR A 592 -45.46 -71.15 -6.25
N PRO A 593 -46.31 -72.19 -6.55
CA PRO A 593 -47.57 -72.36 -5.86
C PRO A 593 -47.46 -72.53 -4.33
N SER A 594 -46.38 -73.14 -3.88
CA SER A 594 -46.08 -73.32 -2.43
C SER A 594 -45.80 -71.98 -1.74
N GLU A 595 -45.00 -71.11 -2.35
CA GLU A 595 -44.77 -69.78 -1.84
C GLU A 595 -46.04 -68.92 -1.78
N LYS A 596 -46.88 -69.02 -2.84
CA LYS A 596 -48.15 -68.29 -2.85
C LYS A 596 -49.08 -68.77 -1.75
N LEU A 597 -49.13 -70.05 -1.46
CA LEU A 597 -49.97 -70.60 -0.39
C LEU A 597 -49.54 -70.08 0.99
N VAL A 598 -48.23 -69.99 1.25
CA VAL A 598 -47.68 -69.47 2.47
C VAL A 598 -48.13 -68.03 2.70
N TRP A 599 -48.08 -67.20 1.66
CA TRP A 599 -48.47 -65.81 1.74
C TRP A 599 -49.96 -65.56 1.76
N LEU A 600 -50.78 -66.39 1.03
CA LEU A 600 -52.22 -66.34 1.10
C LEU A 600 -52.75 -66.69 2.48
N TYR A 601 -52.15 -67.69 3.14
CA TYR A 601 -52.50 -68.03 4.53
C TYR A 601 -52.22 -66.90 5.49
N ARG A 602 -51.06 -66.24 5.40
CA ARG A 602 -50.68 -65.10 6.24
C ARG A 602 -51.61 -63.92 5.97
N LEU A 603 -51.90 -63.63 4.76
CA LEU A 603 -52.78 -62.56 4.34
C LEU A 603 -54.18 -62.74 4.85
N GLY A 604 -54.72 -63.95 4.67
CA GLY A 604 -56.06 -64.30 5.19
C GLY A 604 -56.16 -64.10 6.71
N ARG A 605 -55.15 -64.58 7.48
CA ARG A 605 -55.10 -64.36 8.91
C ARG A 605 -55.06 -62.87 9.29
N ASN A 606 -54.34 -62.07 8.49
CA ASN A 606 -54.23 -60.64 8.72
C ASN A 606 -55.54 -59.92 8.40
N TYR A 607 -56.20 -60.26 7.32
CA TYR A 607 -57.57 -59.77 6.98
C TYR A 607 -58.58 -60.07 8.08
N TYR A 608 -58.56 -61.31 8.58
CA TYR A 608 -59.40 -61.67 9.68
C TYR A 608 -59.20 -60.76 10.92
N ARG A 609 -57.97 -60.50 11.28
CA ARG A 609 -57.68 -59.58 12.39
C ARG A 609 -58.00 -58.13 12.08
N LEU A 610 -58.01 -57.69 10.86
CA LEU A 610 -58.45 -56.40 10.39
C LEU A 610 -59.98 -56.23 10.41
N GLY A 611 -60.71 -57.31 10.56
CA GLY A 611 -62.20 -57.37 10.46
C GLY A 611 -62.70 -57.40 9.03
N ASP A 612 -61.83 -57.60 8.03
CA ASP A 612 -62.19 -57.77 6.63
C ASP A 612 -62.41 -59.26 6.34
N PHE A 613 -63.55 -59.74 6.78
CA PHE A 613 -63.89 -61.15 6.66
C PHE A 613 -64.13 -61.60 5.23
N LYS A 614 -64.44 -60.68 4.33
CA LYS A 614 -64.65 -60.98 2.92
C LYS A 614 -63.37 -61.37 2.20
N ASN A 615 -62.30 -60.74 2.53
CA ASN A 615 -60.97 -60.99 1.95
C ASN A 615 -60.17 -62.01 2.79
N SER A 616 -60.65 -62.45 3.95
CA SER A 616 -60.00 -63.45 4.81
C SER A 616 -60.27 -64.91 4.41
N THR A 617 -61.30 -65.14 3.61
CA THR A 617 -61.68 -66.45 3.03
C THR A 617 -61.11 -66.60 1.64
#